data_83274809652ce8a3c24597d1805c6d39
#
_entry.id   83274809652ce8a3c24597d1805c6d39
#
_cell.length_a   1.000
_cell.length_b   1.000
_cell.length_c   1.000
_cell.angle_alpha   90.00
_cell.angle_beta   90.00
_cell.angle_gamma   90.00
#
_symmetry.space_group_name_H-M   'P 1'
#
loop_
_entity.id
_entity.type
_entity.pdbx_description
1 polymer ?
#
loop_
_entity_poly.entity_id
_entity_poly.type
_entity_poly.pdbx_seq_one_letter_code
_entity_poly.pdbx_strand_id
1 'polypeptide(L)'
;MRVFITLSFISMLISCQVNYSFTGGQFSGAQNFSVNYLKPQTALASPAYCQQLTEGLKDYLLAQSPLKLVTQNGDLQYEGSIVEYSVVPIAAQGNEVASLSRLSITVKIKYTNQLEKELNFEKTFTKYADFPAGQDLFSVQADLWSAINDQLIQEIYNSSVGNW
;
A
#
# COMPACT_ATOMS: atom_id res chain seq x y z
N MET A 1 1.18 60.46 -14.97
CA MET A 1 0.31 59.78 -13.99
C MET A 1 -0.40 58.55 -14.56
N ARG A 2 -0.88 58.53 -15.79
CA ARG A 2 -1.54 57.38 -16.43
C ARG A 2 -0.61 56.18 -16.70
N VAL A 3 0.65 56.44 -17.06
CA VAL A 3 1.65 55.35 -17.36
C VAL A 3 2.12 54.61 -16.10
N PHE A 4 2.16 55.27 -14.94
CA PHE A 4 2.52 54.65 -13.65
C PHE A 4 1.44 53.68 -13.13
N ILE A 5 0.18 53.96 -13.44
CA ILE A 5 -0.95 53.12 -13.02
C ILE A 5 -0.99 51.81 -13.84
N THR A 6 -0.66 51.86 -15.13
CA THR A 6 -0.61 50.66 -15.98
C THR A 6 0.57 49.75 -15.66
N LEU A 7 1.70 50.30 -15.24
CA LEU A 7 2.88 49.51 -14.85
C LEU A 7 2.66 48.77 -13.51
N SER A 8 1.89 49.39 -12.59
CA SER A 8 1.53 48.77 -11.31
C SER A 8 0.56 47.57 -11.45
N PHE A 9 -0.29 47.59 -12.49
CA PHE A 9 -1.26 46.49 -12.71
C PHE A 9 -0.65 45.23 -13.34
N ILE A 10 0.46 45.39 -14.08
CA ILE A 10 1.20 44.30 -14.71
C ILE A 10 2.01 43.50 -13.67
N SER A 11 2.39 44.13 -12.55
CA SER A 11 3.18 43.49 -11.48
C SER A 11 2.38 42.51 -10.62
N MET A 12 1.05 42.44 -10.70
CA MET A 12 0.20 41.58 -9.92
C MET A 12 -0.06 40.17 -10.55
N LEU A 13 0.46 39.92 -11.75
CA LEU A 13 0.22 38.64 -12.46
C LEU A 13 1.31 37.58 -12.25
N ILE A 14 2.29 37.85 -11.40
CA ILE A 14 3.42 36.91 -11.20
C ILE A 14 3.35 36.36 -9.79
N SER A 15 2.35 35.60 -9.43
CA SER A 15 2.48 34.67 -8.29
C SER A 15 1.29 33.76 -8.13
N CYS A 16 1.28 32.70 -8.87
CA CYS A 16 0.65 31.43 -8.41
C CYS A 16 1.41 30.28 -9.07
N GLN A 17 2.53 29.89 -8.49
CA GLN A 17 3.03 28.52 -8.70
C GLN A 17 2.16 27.60 -7.87
N VAL A 18 1.05 27.17 -8.44
CA VAL A 18 0.27 26.07 -7.87
C VAL A 18 0.94 24.78 -8.34
N ASN A 19 1.72 24.17 -7.46
CA ASN A 19 2.18 22.81 -7.66
C ASN A 19 0.96 21.89 -7.51
N TYR A 20 0.31 21.57 -8.61
CA TYR A 20 -0.67 20.50 -8.66
C TYR A 20 0.07 19.16 -8.62
N SER A 21 0.11 18.51 -7.47
CA SER A 21 0.43 17.10 -7.39
C SER A 21 -0.79 16.32 -7.90
N PHE A 22 -0.68 15.77 -9.10
CA PHE A 22 -1.77 15.02 -9.76
C PHE A 22 -2.04 13.65 -9.11
N THR A 23 -1.24 13.22 -8.14
CA THR A 23 -1.29 11.90 -7.49
C THR A 23 -1.84 11.90 -6.07
N GLY A 24 -2.38 13.01 -5.55
CA GLY A 24 -3.07 13.04 -4.25
C GLY A 24 -2.28 12.58 -3.01
N GLY A 25 -1.03 12.14 -3.16
CA GLY A 25 -0.20 11.63 -2.06
C GLY A 25 0.54 12.75 -1.32
N GLN A 26 0.53 12.70 0.01
CA GLN A 26 1.37 13.57 0.85
C GLN A 26 2.73 12.91 1.06
N PHE A 27 3.72 13.31 0.28
CA PHE A 27 5.07 12.74 0.37
C PHE A 27 6.00 13.52 1.31
N SER A 28 5.51 14.60 1.96
CA SER A 28 6.26 15.40 2.94
C SER A 28 7.66 15.86 2.47
N GLY A 29 7.83 16.02 1.16
CA GLY A 29 9.13 16.35 0.57
C GLY A 29 10.08 15.16 0.40
N ALA A 30 9.65 13.93 0.69
CA ALA A 30 10.43 12.72 0.45
C ALA A 30 10.77 12.55 -1.03
N GLN A 31 11.97 12.08 -1.31
CA GLN A 31 12.46 11.83 -2.68
C GLN A 31 12.62 10.34 -2.98
N ASN A 32 12.70 9.52 -1.94
CA ASN A 32 12.95 8.10 -2.08
C ASN A 32 12.26 7.29 -0.98
N PHE A 33 12.12 5.99 -1.23
CA PHE A 33 11.58 5.04 -0.28
C PHE A 33 12.34 3.73 -0.29
N SER A 34 12.25 2.98 0.80
CA SER A 34 12.76 1.61 0.90
C SER A 34 11.69 0.68 1.45
N VAL A 35 11.63 -0.54 0.92
CA VAL A 35 10.76 -1.60 1.41
C VAL A 35 11.64 -2.79 1.78
N ASN A 36 11.70 -3.11 3.06
CA ASN A 36 12.38 -4.29 3.55
C ASN A 36 11.55 -5.54 3.24
N TYR A 37 12.24 -6.68 3.05
CA TYR A 37 11.56 -7.95 2.86
C TYR A 37 10.59 -8.25 3.99
N LEU A 38 9.32 -8.47 3.67
CA LEU A 38 8.27 -8.80 4.63
C LEU A 38 8.44 -10.24 5.11
N LYS A 39 8.83 -10.41 6.37
CA LYS A 39 9.22 -11.71 6.93
C LYS A 39 7.99 -12.55 7.30
N PRO A 40 8.01 -13.87 7.08
CA PRO A 40 6.96 -14.74 7.62
C PRO A 40 7.11 -14.86 9.15
N GLN A 41 6.03 -14.62 9.90
CA GLN A 41 5.92 -14.94 11.33
C GLN A 41 5.03 -16.15 11.58
N THR A 42 4.36 -16.67 10.55
CA THR A 42 3.60 -17.91 10.58
C THR A 42 4.21 -18.93 9.64
N ALA A 43 4.21 -20.20 10.04
CA ALA A 43 4.74 -21.29 9.23
C ALA A 43 3.98 -21.53 7.91
N LEU A 44 2.74 -21.04 7.82
CA LEU A 44 1.90 -21.18 6.62
C LEU A 44 2.19 -20.11 5.55
N ALA A 45 2.83 -19.00 5.93
CA ALA A 45 3.25 -17.98 4.96
C ALA A 45 4.54 -18.42 4.26
N SER A 46 4.42 -18.83 3.00
CA SER A 46 5.57 -19.28 2.22
C SER A 46 6.52 -18.11 1.90
N PRO A 47 7.83 -18.35 1.76
CA PRO A 47 8.77 -17.31 1.28
C PRO A 47 8.39 -16.73 -0.08
N ALA A 48 7.78 -17.54 -0.95
CA ALA A 48 7.30 -17.09 -2.26
C ALA A 48 6.18 -16.04 -2.12
N TYR A 49 5.23 -16.25 -1.20
CA TYR A 49 4.19 -15.25 -0.90
C TYR A 49 4.80 -13.95 -0.33
N CYS A 50 5.72 -14.08 0.62
CA CYS A 50 6.40 -12.92 1.22
C CYS A 50 7.14 -12.09 0.16
N GLN A 51 7.82 -12.76 -0.77
CA GLN A 51 8.49 -12.12 -1.91
C GLN A 51 7.48 -11.39 -2.80
N GLN A 52 6.41 -12.08 -3.20
CA GLN A 52 5.37 -11.50 -4.08
C GLN A 52 4.73 -10.24 -3.47
N LEU A 53 4.37 -10.28 -2.19
CA LEU A 53 3.78 -9.12 -1.50
C LEU A 53 4.81 -7.98 -1.39
N THR A 54 6.08 -8.29 -1.08
CA THR A 54 7.14 -7.30 -0.97
C THR A 54 7.40 -6.59 -2.30
N GLU A 55 7.54 -7.35 -3.39
CA GLU A 55 7.76 -6.77 -4.72
C GLU A 55 6.51 -6.01 -5.20
N GLY A 56 5.32 -6.57 -4.99
CA GLY A 56 4.06 -5.87 -5.33
C GLY A 56 3.92 -4.51 -4.63
N LEU A 57 4.33 -4.41 -3.36
CA LEU A 57 4.32 -3.13 -2.64
C LEU A 57 5.33 -2.13 -3.23
N LYS A 58 6.54 -2.59 -3.62
CA LYS A 58 7.53 -1.74 -4.30
C LYS A 58 7.02 -1.23 -5.64
N ASP A 59 6.48 -2.13 -6.46
CA ASP A 59 5.96 -1.80 -7.78
C ASP A 59 4.80 -0.81 -7.71
N TYR A 60 3.89 -1.00 -6.75
CA TYR A 60 2.78 -0.09 -6.54
C TYR A 60 3.25 1.30 -6.11
N LEU A 61 4.20 1.38 -5.16
CA LEU A 61 4.79 2.66 -4.74
C LEU A 61 5.49 3.38 -5.88
N LEU A 62 6.23 2.66 -6.74
CA LEU A 62 6.87 3.22 -7.94
C LEU A 62 5.84 3.74 -8.96
N ALA A 63 4.73 3.02 -9.13
CA ALA A 63 3.69 3.40 -10.08
C ALA A 63 2.83 4.59 -9.60
N GLN A 64 2.59 4.70 -8.29
CA GLN A 64 1.67 5.68 -7.71
C GLN A 64 2.38 6.91 -7.11
N SER A 65 3.71 6.96 -7.10
CA SER A 65 4.45 8.07 -6.52
C SER A 65 5.61 8.53 -7.40
N PRO A 66 6.09 9.78 -7.27
CA PRO A 66 7.29 10.26 -7.95
C PRO A 66 8.58 9.80 -7.25
N LEU A 67 8.48 8.95 -6.23
CA LEU A 67 9.60 8.55 -5.38
C LEU A 67 10.50 7.52 -6.07
N LYS A 68 11.78 7.51 -5.71
CA LYS A 68 12.76 6.54 -6.18
C LYS A 68 12.93 5.42 -5.16
N LEU A 69 12.95 4.18 -5.62
CA LEU A 69 13.28 3.04 -4.77
C LEU A 69 14.78 3.04 -4.44
N VAL A 70 15.10 2.92 -3.15
CA VAL A 70 16.46 2.68 -2.64
C VAL A 70 16.47 1.39 -1.84
N THR A 71 17.65 0.77 -1.73
CA THR A 71 17.78 -0.55 -1.09
C THR A 71 17.50 -0.48 0.42
N GLN A 72 17.97 0.58 1.09
CA GLN A 72 17.82 0.77 2.54
C GLN A 72 17.82 2.27 2.87
N ASN A 73 17.32 2.60 4.05
CA ASN A 73 17.36 3.95 4.61
C ASN A 73 16.74 5.02 3.70
N GLY A 74 15.62 4.66 3.05
CA GLY A 74 14.82 5.66 2.33
C GLY A 74 14.23 6.72 3.27
N ASP A 75 13.83 7.87 2.69
CA ASP A 75 13.09 8.90 3.41
C ASP A 75 11.79 8.32 4.00
N LEU A 76 11.14 7.45 3.22
CA LEU A 76 10.00 6.64 3.64
C LEU A 76 10.43 5.17 3.71
N GLN A 77 10.21 4.53 4.85
CA GLN A 77 10.64 3.15 5.07
C GLN A 77 9.45 2.26 5.43
N TYR A 78 9.37 1.12 4.77
CA TYR A 78 8.37 0.09 5.03
C TYR A 78 9.06 -1.18 5.51
N GLU A 79 8.68 -1.61 6.71
CA GLU A 79 9.14 -2.85 7.34
C GLU A 79 7.92 -3.62 7.82
N GLY A 80 8.01 -4.95 7.86
CA GLY A 80 6.88 -5.69 8.40
C GLY A 80 7.01 -7.20 8.32
N SER A 81 5.92 -7.85 8.61
CA SER A 81 5.83 -9.29 8.66
C SER A 81 4.41 -9.78 8.39
N ILE A 82 4.30 -11.01 7.88
CA ILE A 82 3.05 -11.72 7.72
C ILE A 82 2.79 -12.48 9.02
N VAL A 83 1.81 -12.00 9.79
CA VAL A 83 1.52 -12.50 11.14
C VAL A 83 0.48 -13.60 11.14
N GLU A 84 -0.39 -13.64 10.11
CA GLU A 84 -1.40 -14.67 9.94
C GLU A 84 -1.55 -15.06 8.47
N TYR A 85 -1.73 -16.35 8.25
CA TYR A 85 -2.11 -16.94 6.98
C TYR A 85 -3.01 -18.13 7.31
N SER A 86 -4.32 -17.97 7.14
CA SER A 86 -5.29 -18.97 7.59
C SER A 86 -6.31 -19.29 6.52
N VAL A 87 -6.73 -20.57 6.47
CA VAL A 87 -7.82 -21.02 5.62
C VAL A 87 -8.89 -21.63 6.52
N VAL A 88 -10.09 -21.07 6.42
CA VAL A 88 -11.23 -21.53 7.21
C VAL A 88 -12.45 -21.79 6.32
N PRO A 89 -13.22 -22.84 6.57
CA PRO A 89 -14.50 -23.05 5.90
C PRO A 89 -15.50 -21.99 6.33
N ILE A 90 -16.31 -21.51 5.37
CA ILE A 90 -17.41 -20.58 5.63
C ILE A 90 -18.71 -21.35 5.54
N ALA A 91 -19.54 -21.25 6.58
CA ALA A 91 -20.87 -21.82 6.55
C ALA A 91 -21.73 -21.05 5.53
N ALA A 92 -22.40 -21.78 4.64
CA ALA A 92 -23.39 -21.22 3.74
C ALA A 92 -24.52 -20.58 4.57
N GLN A 93 -24.79 -19.31 4.35
CA GLN A 93 -25.94 -18.62 4.92
C GLN A 93 -27.10 -18.66 3.92
N GLY A 94 -28.23 -19.21 4.33
CA GLY A 94 -29.43 -19.30 3.53
C GLY A 94 -29.48 -20.50 2.57
N ASN A 95 -30.25 -20.38 1.49
CA ASN A 95 -30.49 -21.44 0.52
C ASN A 95 -29.32 -21.70 -0.47
N GLU A 96 -28.14 -21.16 -0.26
CA GLU A 96 -26.98 -21.37 -1.10
C GLU A 96 -26.26 -22.66 -0.75
N VAL A 97 -26.22 -23.58 -1.70
CA VAL A 97 -25.67 -24.94 -1.54
C VAL A 97 -24.14 -24.99 -1.68
N ALA A 98 -23.50 -23.88 -2.02
CA ALA A 98 -22.06 -23.86 -2.24
C ALA A 98 -21.29 -23.58 -0.94
N SER A 99 -20.56 -24.60 -0.44
CA SER A 99 -19.59 -24.42 0.62
C SER A 99 -18.38 -23.62 0.11
N LEU A 100 -18.02 -22.59 0.83
CA LEU A 100 -16.84 -21.77 0.53
C LEU A 100 -15.77 -21.98 1.59
N SER A 101 -14.53 -21.74 1.20
CA SER A 101 -13.39 -21.56 2.09
C SER A 101 -12.85 -20.15 1.95
N ARG A 102 -12.33 -19.60 3.03
CA ARG A 102 -11.73 -18.26 3.07
C ARG A 102 -10.27 -18.35 3.36
N LEU A 103 -9.45 -17.80 2.48
CA LEU A 103 -8.05 -17.49 2.77
C LEU A 103 -7.98 -16.08 3.37
N SER A 104 -7.51 -15.97 4.60
CA SER A 104 -7.26 -14.70 5.28
C SER A 104 -5.76 -14.51 5.49
N ILE A 105 -5.27 -13.31 5.18
CA ILE A 105 -3.88 -12.93 5.35
C ILE A 105 -3.82 -11.63 6.15
N THR A 106 -3.01 -11.64 7.19
CA THR A 106 -2.78 -10.49 8.06
C THR A 106 -1.31 -10.12 8.03
N VAL A 107 -1.05 -8.85 7.72
CA VAL A 107 0.31 -8.28 7.70
C VAL A 107 0.41 -7.16 8.72
N LYS A 108 1.52 -7.13 9.44
CA LYS A 108 1.88 -6.05 10.35
C LYS A 108 2.92 -5.18 9.66
N ILE A 109 2.62 -3.90 9.46
CA ILE A 109 3.49 -2.94 8.79
C ILE A 109 3.90 -1.85 9.77
N LYS A 110 5.20 -1.60 9.82
CA LYS A 110 5.80 -0.43 10.45
C LYS A 110 6.24 0.51 9.33
N TYR A 111 5.61 1.67 9.30
CA TYR A 111 5.95 2.77 8.41
C TYR A 111 6.74 3.83 9.18
N THR A 112 7.85 4.27 8.60
CA THR A 112 8.70 5.31 9.17
C THR A 112 8.94 6.40 8.13
N ASN A 113 8.50 7.61 8.43
CA ASN A 113 8.80 8.81 7.70
C ASN A 113 9.94 9.55 8.42
N GLN A 114 11.11 9.69 7.77
CA GLN A 114 12.29 10.33 8.36
C GLN A 114 12.15 11.86 8.45
N LEU A 115 11.27 12.44 7.60
CA LEU A 115 11.06 13.89 7.51
C LEU A 115 9.98 14.35 8.48
N GLU A 116 8.89 13.57 8.61
CA GLU A 116 7.76 13.86 9.50
C GLU A 116 7.48 12.67 10.41
N LYS A 117 8.12 12.63 11.56
CA LYS A 117 8.03 11.51 12.52
C LYS A 117 6.62 11.29 13.08
N GLU A 118 5.79 12.31 13.05
CA GLU A 118 4.39 12.24 13.52
C GLU A 118 3.52 11.35 12.62
N LEU A 119 3.94 11.12 11.38
CA LEU A 119 3.28 10.22 10.45
C LEU A 119 3.66 8.75 10.63
N ASN A 120 4.62 8.46 11.50
CA ASN A 120 5.06 7.10 11.77
C ASN A 120 3.92 6.28 12.39
N PHE A 121 3.78 5.05 11.92
CA PHE A 121 2.82 4.13 12.51
C PHE A 121 3.32 2.70 12.48
N GLU A 122 2.69 1.89 13.32
CA GLU A 122 2.74 0.44 13.25
C GLU A 122 1.30 -0.08 13.28
N LYS A 123 0.85 -0.66 12.17
CA LYS A 123 -0.53 -1.10 11.98
C LYS A 123 -0.59 -2.51 11.42
N THR A 124 -1.71 -3.16 11.69
CA THR A 124 -2.04 -4.48 11.15
C THR A 124 -3.15 -4.35 10.12
N PHE A 125 -2.94 -4.99 8.96
CA PHE A 125 -3.86 -5.00 7.83
C PHE A 125 -4.29 -6.43 7.57
N THR A 126 -5.59 -6.67 7.44
CA THR A 126 -6.16 -8.00 7.16
C THR A 126 -7.03 -7.93 5.92
N LYS A 127 -6.77 -8.82 4.96
CA LYS A 127 -7.62 -9.03 3.80
C LYS A 127 -7.85 -10.51 3.57
N TYR A 128 -8.91 -10.81 2.84
CA TYR A 128 -9.29 -12.18 2.54
C TYR A 128 -9.86 -12.31 1.13
N ALA A 129 -9.83 -13.53 0.65
CA ALA A 129 -10.54 -13.94 -0.56
C ALA A 129 -11.19 -15.32 -0.34
N ASP A 130 -12.36 -15.48 -0.91
CA ASP A 130 -13.16 -16.70 -0.81
C ASP A 130 -12.99 -17.55 -2.07
N PHE A 131 -12.99 -18.88 -1.89
CA PHE A 131 -12.90 -19.85 -2.97
C PHE A 131 -13.78 -21.07 -2.69
N PRO A 132 -14.19 -21.84 -3.70
CA PRO A 132 -15.01 -23.04 -3.52
C PRO A 132 -14.32 -24.06 -2.61
N ALA A 133 -14.99 -24.55 -1.57
CA ALA A 133 -14.43 -25.48 -0.59
C ALA A 133 -13.97 -26.83 -1.18
N GLY A 134 -14.48 -27.19 -2.37
CA GLY A 134 -14.06 -28.40 -3.10
C GLY A 134 -12.78 -28.23 -3.94
N GLN A 135 -12.25 -27.02 -4.04
CA GLN A 135 -11.01 -26.77 -4.79
C GLN A 135 -9.78 -26.88 -3.88
N ASP A 136 -8.72 -27.46 -4.45
CA ASP A 136 -7.42 -27.45 -3.78
C ASP A 136 -6.83 -26.04 -3.74
N LEU A 137 -6.41 -25.62 -2.53
CA LEU A 137 -5.84 -24.29 -2.33
C LEU A 137 -4.67 -24.01 -3.28
N PHE A 138 -3.80 -24.98 -3.51
CA PHE A 138 -2.62 -24.81 -4.34
C PHE A 138 -2.98 -24.44 -5.79
N SER A 139 -4.11 -24.97 -6.30
CA SER A 139 -4.57 -24.69 -7.66
C SER A 139 -5.10 -23.27 -7.87
N VAL A 140 -5.56 -22.61 -6.81
CA VAL A 140 -6.18 -21.27 -6.85
C VAL A 140 -5.38 -20.21 -6.09
N GLN A 141 -4.32 -20.59 -5.42
CA GLN A 141 -3.58 -19.68 -4.52
C GLN A 141 -3.00 -18.46 -5.23
N ALA A 142 -2.57 -18.59 -6.48
CA ALA A 142 -1.99 -17.47 -7.23
C ALA A 142 -3.01 -16.34 -7.44
N ASP A 143 -4.24 -16.69 -7.80
CA ASP A 143 -5.33 -15.74 -8.00
C ASP A 143 -5.77 -15.12 -6.67
N LEU A 144 -5.86 -15.96 -5.61
CA LEU A 144 -6.18 -15.48 -4.26
C LEU A 144 -5.12 -14.52 -3.72
N TRP A 145 -3.82 -14.82 -3.92
CA TRP A 145 -2.75 -13.94 -3.54
C TRP A 145 -2.81 -12.60 -4.28
N SER A 146 -3.06 -12.63 -5.58
CA SER A 146 -3.21 -11.40 -6.36
C SER A 146 -4.35 -10.55 -5.79
N ALA A 147 -5.54 -11.11 -5.63
CA ALA A 147 -6.71 -10.39 -5.13
C ALA A 147 -6.54 -9.85 -3.70
N ILE A 148 -5.84 -10.58 -2.82
CA ILE A 148 -5.56 -10.15 -1.46
C ILE A 148 -4.46 -9.08 -1.45
N ASN A 149 -3.39 -9.27 -2.22
CA ASN A 149 -2.27 -8.33 -2.29
C ASN A 149 -2.70 -6.97 -2.81
N ASP A 150 -3.53 -6.90 -3.85
CA ASP A 150 -4.05 -5.65 -4.39
C ASP A 150 -4.74 -4.82 -3.30
N GLN A 151 -5.56 -5.46 -2.47
CA GLN A 151 -6.26 -4.81 -1.37
C GLN A 151 -5.32 -4.41 -0.22
N LEU A 152 -4.39 -5.29 0.17
CA LEU A 152 -3.41 -5.01 1.22
C LEU A 152 -2.50 -3.85 0.84
N ILE A 153 -1.94 -3.89 -0.36
CA ILE A 153 -1.01 -2.88 -0.88
C ILE A 153 -1.69 -1.52 -0.98
N GLN A 154 -2.91 -1.49 -1.51
CA GLN A 154 -3.68 -0.24 -1.61
C GLN A 154 -3.96 0.35 -0.22
N GLU A 155 -4.33 -0.47 0.76
CA GLU A 155 -4.61 0.01 2.12
C GLU A 155 -3.34 0.48 2.84
N ILE A 156 -2.21 -0.22 2.66
CA ILE A 156 -0.90 0.19 3.18
C ILE A 156 -0.49 1.54 2.58
N TYR A 157 -0.60 1.70 1.25
CA TYR A 157 -0.32 2.94 0.54
C TYR A 157 -1.19 4.08 1.06
N ASN A 158 -2.51 3.89 1.11
CA ASN A 158 -3.45 4.90 1.58
C ASN A 158 -3.20 5.31 3.04
N SER A 159 -2.78 4.36 3.89
CA SER A 159 -2.46 4.65 5.29
C SER A 159 -1.14 5.39 5.48
N SER A 160 -0.21 5.30 4.52
CA SER A 160 1.13 5.90 4.62
C SER A 160 1.25 7.25 3.91
N VAL A 161 0.90 7.30 2.62
CA VAL A 161 1.11 8.48 1.77
C VAL A 161 -0.16 8.95 1.06
N GLY A 162 -1.22 8.15 1.08
CA GLY A 162 -2.52 8.46 0.49
C GLY A 162 -3.49 9.18 1.43
N ASN A 163 -2.98 9.86 2.43
CA ASN A 163 -3.80 10.43 3.51
C ASN A 163 -4.76 11.51 2.97
N TRP A 164 -6.05 11.17 2.98
CA TRP A 164 -7.18 12.05 2.69
C TRP A 164 -7.80 12.55 3.98
#